data_2098a002ec77b4e242b8d7efe41a3428
#
_entry.id   2098a002ec77b4e242b8d7efe41a3428
#
_cell.length_a   1.000
_cell.length_b   1.000
_cell.length_c   1.000
_cell.angle_alpha   90.00
_cell.angle_beta   90.00
_cell.angle_gamma   90.00
#
_symmetry.space_group_name_H-M   'P 1'
#
loop_
_entity.id
_entity.type
_entity.pdbx_description
1 polymer ?
#
loop_
_entity_poly.entity_id
_entity_poly.type
_entity_poly.pdbx_seq_one_letter_code
_entity_poly.pdbx_strand_id
1 'polypeptide(L)'
;MRNRLLATIAFTAMTAMTAVSGLTPGAAQAADPIKVGAIVSATGPASFLGDPEKKVLELYADRINQAGGVGGRPVQLTVYDDGGAADKAASFTKRLIESDGVDVIVGGTTTAATMAAVPLVERAGVPFISLAGAVVIVEPVKKWVFKTPHTDRMAAEKVMEDMKKRGLTKLALLSEDSGFGKSGREQTVAVAKERGIELVADETYGAKDTDVTAQLTKVKNNAAAQAVLVFGLGQGPAVVTKNYRQLGISLPLYQSHGVASKEYIRLAGGAAEGVRLPAAGLVVAAQLADSDPQKKVVTEFTKVYEDSFSSEVSTFAGHAYDGLMIALDAVKRAGGTDKAKLRDAIEQTKGYVGTGGTVTMSAKDHMGLTLDAFHMVEVKQGDWALVK
;
A
#
# COMPACT_ATOMS: atom_id res chain seq x y z
N MET A 1 52.24 -29.10 97.31
CA MET A 1 53.37 -29.37 96.37
C MET A 1 52.98 -29.09 94.97
N ARG A 2 53.76 -28.19 94.34
CA ARG A 2 54.00 -27.94 92.93
C ARG A 2 52.83 -27.55 91.99
N ASN A 3 52.76 -26.28 91.79
CA ASN A 3 52.83 -25.47 90.59
C ASN A 3 52.63 -26.23 89.23
N ARG A 4 51.80 -25.65 88.40
CA ARG A 4 52.23 -25.20 87.06
C ARG A 4 51.16 -24.23 86.44
N LEU A 5 51.64 -23.01 86.22
CA LEU A 5 50.97 -22.06 85.27
C LEU A 5 50.98 -22.61 83.90
N LEU A 6 49.88 -22.41 83.19
CA LEU A 6 49.87 -22.38 81.75
C LEU A 6 49.11 -21.14 81.24
N ALA A 7 49.86 -20.29 80.57
CA ALA A 7 49.42 -19.10 79.95
C ALA A 7 48.67 -19.46 78.63
N THR A 8 47.44 -18.97 78.46
CA THR A 8 46.70 -19.13 77.22
C THR A 8 46.79 -17.83 76.39
N ILE A 9 47.46 -17.92 75.26
CA ILE A 9 47.58 -16.80 74.31
C ILE A 9 46.26 -16.78 73.46
N ALA A 10 45.52 -15.68 73.58
CA ALA A 10 44.35 -15.41 72.75
C ALA A 10 44.79 -14.89 71.37
N PHE A 11 44.51 -15.67 70.30
CA PHE A 11 44.73 -15.25 68.94
C PHE A 11 43.40 -14.62 68.41
N THR A 12 43.42 -13.29 68.23
CA THR A 12 42.28 -12.57 67.63
C THR A 12 42.41 -12.65 66.14
N ALA A 13 41.58 -13.50 65.52
CA ALA A 13 41.42 -13.55 64.05
C ALA A 13 40.48 -12.43 63.61
N MET A 14 41.01 -11.41 62.96
CA MET A 14 40.28 -10.33 62.32
C MET A 14 39.85 -10.77 60.96
N THR A 15 38.56 -11.17 60.82
CA THR A 15 37.96 -11.57 59.56
C THR A 15 37.64 -10.32 58.78
N ALA A 16 38.39 -10.02 57.71
CA ALA A 16 38.08 -8.98 56.75
C ALA A 16 36.91 -9.47 55.83
N MET A 17 35.74 -8.93 56.05
CA MET A 17 34.54 -9.16 55.19
C MET A 17 34.64 -8.26 53.98
N THR A 18 35.18 -8.78 52.87
CA THR A 18 35.13 -8.14 51.54
C THR A 18 33.68 -8.10 51.05
N ALA A 19 33.04 -6.93 51.11
CA ALA A 19 31.75 -6.68 50.47
C ALA A 19 31.96 -6.71 48.96
N VAL A 20 31.62 -7.82 48.32
CA VAL A 20 31.43 -7.91 46.87
C VAL A 20 30.13 -7.17 46.56
N SER A 21 30.24 -5.90 46.15
CA SER A 21 29.12 -5.16 45.57
C SER A 21 28.77 -5.85 44.24
N GLY A 22 27.77 -6.72 44.28
CA GLY A 22 27.16 -7.30 43.06
C GLY A 22 26.57 -6.15 42.25
N LEU A 23 27.20 -5.81 41.14
CA LEU A 23 26.56 -5.11 40.06
C LEU A 23 25.45 -6.04 39.55
N THR A 24 24.21 -5.86 40.04
CA THR A 24 23.04 -6.38 39.36
C THR A 24 23.01 -5.72 37.98
N PRO A 25 23.02 -6.49 36.89
CA PRO A 25 22.74 -5.91 35.56
C PRO A 25 21.39 -5.22 35.70
N GLY A 26 21.36 -3.89 35.59
CA GLY A 26 20.10 -3.15 35.52
C GLY A 26 19.30 -3.81 34.42
N ALA A 27 18.09 -4.31 34.72
CA ALA A 27 17.18 -4.77 33.72
C ALA A 27 17.05 -3.62 32.73
N ALA A 28 17.56 -3.82 31.51
CA ALA A 28 17.40 -2.84 30.44
C ALA A 28 15.89 -2.61 30.30
N GLN A 29 15.46 -1.42 30.70
CA GLN A 29 14.05 -1.05 30.59
C GLN A 29 13.68 -1.16 29.12
N ALA A 30 12.74 -2.06 28.79
CA ALA A 30 12.30 -2.24 27.41
C ALA A 30 11.86 -0.87 26.88
N ALA A 31 12.48 -0.44 25.79
CA ALA A 31 12.15 0.85 25.20
C ALA A 31 10.67 0.85 24.78
N ASP A 32 9.98 1.97 24.98
CA ASP A 32 8.58 2.12 24.61
C ASP A 32 8.36 1.71 23.15
N PRO A 33 7.33 0.90 22.85
CA PRO A 33 7.09 0.42 21.51
C PRO A 33 6.75 1.58 20.55
N ILE A 34 7.03 1.37 19.26
CA ILE A 34 6.52 2.20 18.17
C ILE A 34 5.12 1.66 17.83
N LYS A 35 4.09 2.47 18.06
CA LYS A 35 2.70 2.07 17.87
C LYS A 35 2.23 2.40 16.46
N VAL A 36 2.10 1.39 15.62
CA VAL A 36 1.58 1.50 14.25
C VAL A 36 0.13 1.04 14.22
N GLY A 37 -0.78 1.89 13.77
CA GLY A 37 -2.17 1.53 13.50
C GLY A 37 -2.38 1.17 12.04
N ALA A 38 -3.29 0.25 11.76
CA ALA A 38 -3.70 -0.05 10.39
C ALA A 38 -5.22 -0.22 10.29
N ILE A 39 -5.80 0.30 9.22
CA ILE A 39 -7.18 0.08 8.82
C ILE A 39 -7.15 -0.47 7.42
N VAL A 40 -7.61 -1.69 7.22
CA VAL A 40 -7.56 -2.38 5.93
C VAL A 40 -8.90 -3.04 5.63
N SER A 41 -9.21 -3.20 4.35
CA SER A 41 -10.41 -3.92 3.90
C SER A 41 -10.06 -5.40 3.66
N ALA A 42 -9.65 -6.12 4.72
CA ALA A 42 -9.20 -7.52 4.60
C ALA A 42 -10.35 -8.48 4.27
N THR A 43 -11.59 -8.08 4.52
CA THR A 43 -12.80 -8.81 4.12
C THR A 43 -13.68 -7.96 3.19
N GLY A 44 -14.74 -8.57 2.63
CA GLY A 44 -15.68 -7.89 1.74
C GLY A 44 -15.20 -7.72 0.29
N PRO A 45 -15.84 -6.83 -0.50
CA PRO A 45 -15.58 -6.71 -1.95
C PRO A 45 -14.16 -6.26 -2.33
N ALA A 46 -13.44 -5.60 -1.41
CA ALA A 46 -12.06 -5.14 -1.62
C ALA A 46 -11.01 -6.07 -0.96
N SER A 47 -11.41 -7.28 -0.54
CA SER A 47 -10.54 -8.17 0.21
C SER A 47 -9.25 -8.55 -0.50
N PHE A 48 -9.25 -8.65 -1.83
CA PHE A 48 -8.03 -8.99 -2.55
C PHE A 48 -7.00 -7.83 -2.60
N LEU A 49 -7.40 -6.63 -2.16
CA LEU A 49 -6.49 -5.54 -1.86
C LEU A 49 -6.05 -5.62 -0.38
N GLY A 50 -7.02 -5.65 0.53
CA GLY A 50 -6.78 -5.47 1.96
C GLY A 50 -6.22 -6.71 2.67
N ASP A 51 -6.51 -7.94 2.22
CA ASP A 51 -5.93 -9.14 2.83
C ASP A 51 -4.40 -9.22 2.63
N PRO A 52 -3.85 -9.03 1.41
CA PRO A 52 -2.40 -8.94 1.25
C PRO A 52 -1.76 -7.74 1.96
N GLU A 53 -2.46 -6.59 2.08
CA GLU A 53 -1.98 -5.46 2.88
C GLU A 53 -1.81 -5.85 4.35
N LYS A 54 -2.86 -6.46 4.95
CA LYS A 54 -2.82 -6.94 6.33
C LYS A 54 -1.68 -7.93 6.55
N LYS A 55 -1.60 -8.96 5.71
CA LYS A 55 -0.56 -10.00 5.79
C LYS A 55 0.85 -9.42 5.80
N VAL A 56 1.10 -8.44 4.94
CA VAL A 56 2.41 -7.80 4.85
C VAL A 56 2.72 -6.96 6.07
N LEU A 57 1.77 -6.17 6.56
CA LEU A 57 1.95 -5.36 7.76
C LEU A 57 2.30 -6.24 8.97
N GLU A 58 1.57 -7.34 9.17
CA GLU A 58 1.81 -8.30 10.25
C GLU A 58 3.17 -9.00 10.08
N LEU A 59 3.47 -9.55 8.90
CA LEU A 59 4.73 -10.25 8.62
C LEU A 59 5.95 -9.36 8.87
N TYR A 60 5.93 -8.12 8.35
CA TYR A 60 7.10 -7.26 8.46
C TYR A 60 7.23 -6.62 9.86
N ALA A 61 6.13 -6.36 10.58
CA ALA A 61 6.22 -5.99 11.98
C ALA A 61 6.91 -7.09 12.81
N ASP A 62 6.53 -8.36 12.60
CA ASP A 62 7.14 -9.49 13.28
C ASP A 62 8.62 -9.66 12.90
N ARG A 63 8.98 -9.59 11.62
CA ARG A 63 10.37 -9.72 11.16
C ARG A 63 11.26 -8.60 11.71
N ILE A 64 10.76 -7.37 11.75
CA ILE A 64 11.48 -6.23 12.32
C ILE A 64 11.70 -6.44 13.82
N ASN A 65 10.70 -6.94 14.54
CA ASN A 65 10.82 -7.23 15.97
C ASN A 65 11.81 -8.36 16.23
N GLN A 66 11.82 -9.42 15.43
CA GLN A 66 12.81 -10.51 15.50
C GLN A 66 14.24 -10.01 15.22
N ALA A 67 14.39 -8.98 14.40
CA ALA A 67 15.67 -8.33 14.13
C ALA A 67 16.09 -7.29 15.20
N GLY A 68 15.36 -7.16 16.30
CA GLY A 68 15.67 -6.24 17.40
C GLY A 68 14.93 -4.91 17.35
N GLY A 69 13.93 -4.77 16.50
CA GLY A 69 13.09 -3.57 16.38
C GLY A 69 13.78 -2.42 15.64
N VAL A 70 13.19 -1.24 15.72
CA VAL A 70 13.71 0.00 15.13
C VAL A 70 14.46 0.79 16.20
N GLY A 71 15.80 0.84 16.12
CA GLY A 71 16.62 1.48 17.15
C GLY A 71 16.45 0.85 18.54
N GLY A 72 16.23 -0.47 18.61
CA GLY A 72 15.99 -1.20 19.84
C GLY A 72 14.56 -1.11 20.40
N ARG A 73 13.65 -0.42 19.71
CA ARG A 73 12.22 -0.29 20.06
C ARG A 73 11.39 -1.29 19.25
N PRO A 74 10.56 -2.11 19.90
CA PRO A 74 9.67 -3.01 19.17
C PRO A 74 8.56 -2.24 18.44
N VAL A 75 8.08 -2.79 17.34
CA VAL A 75 6.90 -2.32 16.61
C VAL A 75 5.67 -3.00 17.20
N GLN A 76 4.73 -2.24 17.71
CA GLN A 76 3.42 -2.70 18.14
C GLN A 76 2.40 -2.36 17.06
N LEU A 77 1.97 -3.36 16.30
CA LEU A 77 0.99 -3.19 15.24
C LEU A 77 -0.43 -3.49 15.75
N THR A 78 -1.37 -2.58 15.47
CA THR A 78 -2.81 -2.77 15.72
C THR A 78 -3.56 -2.69 14.38
N VAL A 79 -4.24 -3.76 13.97
CA VAL A 79 -4.95 -3.84 12.68
C VAL A 79 -6.45 -3.96 12.90
N TYR A 80 -7.23 -3.13 12.19
CA TYR A 80 -8.69 -3.22 12.11
C TYR A 80 -9.13 -3.47 10.67
N ASP A 81 -10.11 -4.38 10.52
CA ASP A 81 -10.73 -4.71 9.24
C ASP A 81 -12.05 -3.94 9.08
N ASP A 82 -12.09 -3.01 8.14
CA ASP A 82 -13.28 -2.20 7.84
C ASP A 82 -14.28 -2.91 6.91
N GLY A 83 -13.89 -4.03 6.28
CA GLY A 83 -14.72 -4.78 5.33
C GLY A 83 -15.11 -3.95 4.09
N GLY A 84 -14.39 -2.87 3.79
CA GLY A 84 -14.68 -1.92 2.71
C GLY A 84 -15.74 -0.87 3.06
N ALA A 85 -16.12 -0.73 4.35
CA ALA A 85 -17.12 0.22 4.80
C ALA A 85 -16.47 1.49 5.37
N ALA A 86 -16.78 2.64 4.77
CA ALA A 86 -16.18 3.94 5.13
C ALA A 86 -16.53 4.40 6.57
N ASP A 87 -17.71 4.09 7.04
CA ASP A 87 -18.15 4.39 8.41
C ASP A 87 -17.38 3.58 9.46
N LYS A 88 -17.09 2.30 9.17
CA LYS A 88 -16.21 1.48 10.01
C LYS A 88 -14.78 2.00 9.97
N ALA A 89 -14.26 2.38 8.79
CA ALA A 89 -12.94 2.98 8.67
C ALA A 89 -12.82 4.23 9.55
N ALA A 90 -13.81 5.13 9.53
CA ALA A 90 -13.85 6.30 10.40
C ALA A 90 -13.88 5.91 11.90
N SER A 91 -14.72 4.94 12.29
CA SER A 91 -14.81 4.46 13.66
C SER A 91 -13.48 3.87 14.16
N PHE A 92 -12.84 3.03 13.35
CA PHE A 92 -11.56 2.43 13.68
C PHE A 92 -10.41 3.45 13.69
N THR A 93 -10.44 4.44 12.79
CA THR A 93 -9.48 5.57 12.84
C THR A 93 -9.57 6.29 14.18
N LYS A 94 -10.80 6.61 14.61
CA LYS A 94 -11.02 7.24 15.91
C LYS A 94 -10.47 6.40 17.05
N ARG A 95 -10.72 5.09 17.03
CA ARG A 95 -10.24 4.16 18.04
C ARG A 95 -8.71 4.08 18.09
N LEU A 96 -8.05 3.95 16.92
CA LEU A 96 -6.58 3.97 16.82
C LEU A 96 -5.98 5.22 17.46
N ILE A 97 -6.60 6.38 17.23
CA ILE A 97 -6.14 7.68 17.72
C ILE A 97 -6.40 7.82 19.23
N GLU A 98 -7.64 7.60 19.67
CA GLU A 98 -8.11 7.97 21.01
C GLU A 98 -7.89 6.87 22.06
N SER A 99 -8.00 5.59 21.67
CA SER A 99 -7.93 4.45 22.58
C SER A 99 -6.58 3.74 22.52
N ASP A 100 -6.08 3.45 21.30
CA ASP A 100 -4.85 2.70 21.10
C ASP A 100 -3.61 3.62 21.16
N GLY A 101 -3.81 4.93 20.91
CA GLY A 101 -2.76 5.94 21.02
C GLY A 101 -1.62 5.75 20.03
N VAL A 102 -1.96 5.44 18.77
CA VAL A 102 -0.94 5.14 17.74
C VAL A 102 -0.10 6.36 17.37
N ASP A 103 1.15 6.11 16.99
CA ASP A 103 2.12 7.12 16.56
C ASP A 103 1.94 7.47 15.07
N VAL A 104 1.58 6.48 14.26
CA VAL A 104 1.36 6.58 12.81
C VAL A 104 0.32 5.57 12.36
N ILE A 105 -0.42 5.89 11.29
CA ILE A 105 -1.37 4.98 10.65
C ILE A 105 -0.87 4.65 9.24
N VAL A 106 -0.89 3.36 8.88
CA VAL A 106 -0.61 2.85 7.52
C VAL A 106 -1.81 2.02 7.10
N GLY A 107 -2.59 2.45 6.11
CA GLY A 107 -3.82 1.74 5.77
C GLY A 107 -4.77 2.54 4.88
N GLY A 108 -6.07 2.30 5.02
CA GLY A 108 -7.07 2.93 4.16
C GLY A 108 -7.04 2.33 2.75
N THR A 109 -7.29 1.02 2.65
CA THR A 109 -7.26 0.23 1.40
C THR A 109 -8.02 0.89 0.25
N THR A 110 -9.20 1.46 0.53
CA THR A 110 -10.03 2.10 -0.47
C THR A 110 -10.03 3.62 -0.34
N THR A 111 -10.28 4.32 -1.45
CA THR A 111 -10.42 5.79 -1.42
C THR A 111 -11.50 6.24 -0.43
N ALA A 112 -12.62 5.52 -0.36
CA ALA A 112 -13.70 5.85 0.56
C ALA A 112 -13.27 5.70 2.04
N ALA A 113 -12.58 4.61 2.38
CA ALA A 113 -12.04 4.40 3.72
C ALA A 113 -11.00 5.46 4.09
N THR A 114 -10.06 5.74 3.18
CA THR A 114 -9.05 6.81 3.35
C THR A 114 -9.71 8.17 3.58
N MET A 115 -10.65 8.58 2.74
CA MET A 115 -11.28 9.90 2.85
C MET A 115 -12.14 10.04 4.09
N ALA A 116 -12.69 8.94 4.64
CA ALA A 116 -13.37 8.94 5.92
C ALA A 116 -12.40 9.10 7.11
N ALA A 117 -11.16 8.61 6.99
CA ALA A 117 -10.11 8.75 8.00
C ALA A 117 -9.47 10.16 8.00
N VAL A 118 -9.32 10.79 6.82
CA VAL A 118 -8.61 12.06 6.63
C VAL A 118 -9.00 13.15 7.64
N PRO A 119 -10.28 13.54 7.83
CA PRO A 119 -10.62 14.62 8.77
C PRO A 119 -10.28 14.29 10.23
N LEU A 120 -10.18 13.01 10.58
CA LEU A 120 -9.84 12.55 11.93
C LEU A 120 -8.33 12.67 12.18
N VAL A 121 -7.50 12.20 11.25
CA VAL A 121 -6.04 12.27 11.36
C VAL A 121 -5.53 13.71 11.26
N GLU A 122 -6.12 14.54 10.38
CA GLU A 122 -5.80 15.97 10.26
C GLU A 122 -6.08 16.74 11.57
N ARG A 123 -7.23 16.46 12.21
CA ARG A 123 -7.60 17.08 13.50
C ARG A 123 -6.72 16.63 14.64
N ALA A 124 -6.38 15.34 14.68
CA ALA A 124 -5.60 14.74 15.75
C ALA A 124 -4.08 14.96 15.60
N GLY A 125 -3.64 15.38 14.42
CA GLY A 125 -2.21 15.51 14.12
C GLY A 125 -1.49 14.18 14.15
N VAL A 126 -2.08 13.13 13.54
CA VAL A 126 -1.48 11.80 13.43
C VAL A 126 -1.06 11.55 11.98
N PRO A 127 0.21 11.26 11.69
CA PRO A 127 0.64 10.92 10.34
C PRO A 127 -0.10 9.70 9.81
N PHE A 128 -0.58 9.82 8.58
CA PHE A 128 -1.33 8.75 7.91
C PHE A 128 -0.77 8.50 6.52
N ILE A 129 -0.30 7.28 6.27
CA ILE A 129 0.15 6.82 4.96
C ILE A 129 -0.95 5.94 4.36
N SER A 130 -1.67 6.48 3.39
CA SER A 130 -2.77 5.80 2.72
C SER A 130 -2.28 4.78 1.70
N LEU A 131 -3.01 3.65 1.58
CA LEU A 131 -2.80 2.58 0.60
C LEU A 131 -3.77 2.66 -0.59
N ALA A 132 -4.54 3.75 -0.71
CA ALA A 132 -5.51 3.95 -1.78
C ALA A 132 -4.97 4.77 -2.96
N GLY A 133 -5.55 4.52 -4.15
CA GLY A 133 -5.01 5.02 -5.43
C GLY A 133 -5.46 6.43 -5.85
N ALA A 134 -6.52 7.04 -5.29
CA ALA A 134 -7.05 8.29 -5.81
C ALA A 134 -6.15 9.50 -5.54
N VAL A 135 -6.05 10.40 -6.52
CA VAL A 135 -5.27 11.65 -6.42
C VAL A 135 -5.83 12.61 -5.37
N VAL A 136 -7.15 12.61 -5.17
CA VAL A 136 -7.84 13.48 -4.19
C VAL A 136 -7.35 13.28 -2.75
N ILE A 137 -6.67 12.17 -2.48
CA ILE A 137 -6.07 11.88 -1.17
C ILE A 137 -4.95 12.87 -0.84
N VAL A 138 -4.13 13.22 -1.83
CA VAL A 138 -2.95 14.09 -1.67
C VAL A 138 -3.03 15.39 -2.45
N GLU A 139 -4.03 15.57 -3.32
CA GLU A 139 -4.28 16.82 -4.03
C GLU A 139 -5.69 17.35 -3.74
N PRO A 140 -5.81 18.54 -3.15
CA PRO A 140 -4.71 19.37 -2.63
C PRO A 140 -3.98 18.67 -1.47
N VAL A 141 -2.70 19.01 -1.28
CA VAL A 141 -1.88 18.45 -0.19
C VAL A 141 -2.57 18.64 1.17
N LYS A 142 -2.61 17.59 1.96
CA LYS A 142 -3.11 17.57 3.33
C LYS A 142 -1.94 17.38 4.29
N LYS A 143 -1.92 18.14 5.36
CA LYS A 143 -0.74 18.22 6.23
C LYS A 143 -0.26 16.88 6.78
N TRP A 144 -1.20 16.01 7.16
CA TRP A 144 -0.90 14.77 7.87
C TRP A 144 -1.08 13.50 7.01
N VAL A 145 -1.42 13.66 5.73
CA VAL A 145 -1.77 12.55 4.84
C VAL A 145 -0.75 12.39 3.72
N PHE A 146 -0.24 11.17 3.61
CA PHE A 146 0.68 10.69 2.58
C PHE A 146 0.09 9.47 1.90
N LYS A 147 0.69 8.99 0.82
CA LYS A 147 0.28 7.73 0.18
C LYS A 147 1.45 7.03 -0.53
N THR A 148 1.33 5.72 -0.72
CA THR A 148 2.32 4.92 -1.45
C THR A 148 1.86 4.47 -2.85
N PRO A 149 0.55 4.24 -3.16
CA PRO A 149 0.15 3.86 -4.50
C PRO A 149 0.30 4.99 -5.53
N HIS A 150 0.49 4.65 -6.79
CA HIS A 150 0.32 5.56 -7.92
C HIS A 150 -1.08 6.16 -7.93
N THR A 151 -1.25 7.33 -8.57
CA THR A 151 -2.56 7.97 -8.64
C THR A 151 -3.38 7.47 -9.84
N ASP A 152 -4.69 7.61 -9.73
CA ASP A 152 -5.64 7.43 -10.84
C ASP A 152 -5.34 8.36 -12.02
N ARG A 153 -4.84 9.60 -11.76
CA ARG A 153 -4.37 10.50 -12.80
C ARG A 153 -3.20 9.89 -13.57
N MET A 154 -2.18 9.37 -12.88
CA MET A 154 -1.04 8.69 -13.50
C MET A 154 -1.50 7.46 -14.30
N ALA A 155 -2.51 6.73 -13.81
CA ALA A 155 -3.08 5.59 -14.53
C ALA A 155 -3.74 6.03 -15.85
N ALA A 156 -4.54 7.09 -15.82
CA ALA A 156 -5.13 7.67 -17.03
C ALA A 156 -4.06 8.15 -18.02
N GLU A 157 -3.02 8.84 -17.54
CA GLU A 157 -1.90 9.30 -18.36
C GLU A 157 -1.18 8.13 -19.04
N LYS A 158 -0.90 7.04 -18.31
CA LYS A 158 -0.20 5.87 -18.84
C LYS A 158 -1.04 5.11 -19.88
N VAL A 159 -2.33 4.96 -19.63
CA VAL A 159 -3.26 4.36 -20.61
C VAL A 159 -3.29 5.20 -21.89
N MET A 160 -3.39 6.51 -21.78
CA MET A 160 -3.44 7.38 -22.96
C MET A 160 -2.12 7.48 -23.71
N GLU A 161 -0.99 7.32 -23.04
CA GLU A 161 0.31 7.15 -23.70
C GLU A 161 0.35 5.86 -24.55
N ASP A 162 -0.13 4.72 -24.01
CA ASP A 162 -0.21 3.47 -24.77
C ASP A 162 -1.21 3.57 -25.93
N MET A 163 -2.36 4.18 -25.71
CA MET A 163 -3.34 4.44 -26.78
C MET A 163 -2.73 5.25 -27.93
N LYS A 164 -2.01 6.33 -27.64
CA LYS A 164 -1.35 7.16 -28.65
C LYS A 164 -0.29 6.39 -29.42
N LYS A 165 0.56 5.60 -28.73
CA LYS A 165 1.54 4.72 -29.40
C LYS A 165 0.90 3.75 -30.37
N ARG A 166 -0.38 3.36 -30.13
CA ARG A 166 -1.17 2.45 -30.96
C ARG A 166 -2.05 3.19 -31.98
N GLY A 167 -1.97 4.51 -32.09
CA GLY A 167 -2.78 5.32 -32.99
C GLY A 167 -4.26 5.41 -32.60
N LEU A 168 -4.60 5.15 -31.33
CA LEU A 168 -5.96 5.19 -30.82
C LEU A 168 -6.25 6.56 -30.20
N THR A 169 -7.33 7.20 -30.64
CA THR A 169 -7.69 8.57 -30.24
C THR A 169 -9.10 8.70 -29.66
N LYS A 170 -9.88 7.61 -29.64
CA LYS A 170 -11.27 7.61 -29.20
C LYS A 170 -11.51 6.53 -28.16
N LEU A 171 -11.93 6.98 -26.96
CA LEU A 171 -12.04 6.16 -25.77
C LEU A 171 -13.50 6.06 -25.30
N ALA A 172 -13.95 4.84 -24.99
CA ALA A 172 -15.14 4.61 -24.17
C ALA A 172 -14.70 4.32 -22.73
N LEU A 173 -15.31 4.99 -21.75
CA LEU A 173 -15.03 4.83 -20.34
C LEU A 173 -16.18 4.10 -19.65
N LEU A 174 -15.86 3.10 -18.81
CA LEU A 174 -16.75 2.54 -17.81
C LEU A 174 -16.12 2.77 -16.43
N SER A 175 -16.79 3.51 -15.55
CA SER A 175 -16.30 3.79 -14.19
C SER A 175 -17.21 3.16 -13.13
N GLU A 176 -16.57 2.60 -12.11
CA GLU A 176 -17.27 2.10 -10.93
C GLU A 176 -17.87 3.26 -10.12
N ASP A 177 -19.01 3.07 -9.49
CA ASP A 177 -19.67 4.09 -8.66
C ASP A 177 -19.04 4.31 -7.26
N SER A 178 -17.89 3.66 -7.02
CA SER A 178 -17.07 3.86 -5.81
C SER A 178 -16.33 5.20 -5.79
N GLY A 179 -15.75 5.55 -4.64
CA GLY A 179 -14.90 6.74 -4.53
C GLY A 179 -13.69 6.69 -5.46
N PHE A 180 -13.08 5.52 -5.67
CA PHE A 180 -11.98 5.33 -6.61
C PHE A 180 -12.42 5.47 -8.07
N GLY A 181 -13.54 4.84 -8.45
CA GLY A 181 -14.06 4.93 -9.80
C GLY A 181 -14.48 6.35 -10.19
N LYS A 182 -15.10 7.10 -9.25
CA LYS A 182 -15.46 8.51 -9.46
C LYS A 182 -14.25 9.40 -9.69
N SER A 183 -13.22 9.29 -8.81
CA SER A 183 -11.96 10.02 -8.98
C SER A 183 -11.27 9.64 -10.29
N GLY A 184 -11.20 8.35 -10.61
CA GLY A 184 -10.61 7.87 -11.86
C GLY A 184 -11.35 8.36 -13.10
N ARG A 185 -12.69 8.45 -13.05
CA ARG A 185 -13.48 9.06 -14.12
C ARG A 185 -13.12 10.53 -14.32
N GLU A 186 -13.09 11.31 -13.24
CA GLU A 186 -12.72 12.73 -13.30
C GLU A 186 -11.33 12.93 -13.90
N GLN A 187 -10.35 12.15 -13.43
CA GLN A 187 -8.98 12.21 -13.96
C GLN A 187 -8.90 11.74 -15.41
N THR A 188 -9.62 10.68 -15.78
CA THR A 188 -9.66 10.21 -17.18
C THR A 188 -10.22 11.26 -18.11
N VAL A 189 -11.31 11.93 -17.74
CA VAL A 189 -11.89 13.04 -18.53
C VAL A 189 -10.90 14.20 -18.70
N ALA A 190 -10.23 14.61 -17.59
CA ALA A 190 -9.25 15.69 -17.62
C ALA A 190 -8.04 15.35 -18.50
N VAL A 191 -7.43 14.18 -18.29
CA VAL A 191 -6.25 13.73 -19.05
C VAL A 191 -6.59 13.48 -20.52
N ALA A 192 -7.78 12.96 -20.84
CA ALA A 192 -8.25 12.79 -22.22
C ALA A 192 -8.25 14.12 -22.97
N LYS A 193 -8.83 15.15 -22.36
CA LYS A 193 -8.84 16.52 -22.91
C LYS A 193 -7.43 17.07 -23.11
N GLU A 194 -6.55 16.93 -22.11
CA GLU A 194 -5.16 17.41 -22.16
C GLU A 194 -4.34 16.68 -23.25
N ARG A 195 -4.62 15.40 -23.47
CA ARG A 195 -3.89 14.55 -24.43
C ARG A 195 -4.55 14.48 -25.81
N GLY A 196 -5.67 15.17 -26.05
CA GLY A 196 -6.40 15.14 -27.32
C GLY A 196 -7.00 13.76 -27.65
N ILE A 197 -7.45 13.04 -26.63
CA ILE A 197 -8.25 11.81 -26.76
C ILE A 197 -9.71 12.19 -26.63
N GLU A 198 -10.53 11.79 -27.58
CA GLU A 198 -11.98 12.01 -27.55
C GLU A 198 -12.65 10.95 -26.68
N LEU A 199 -13.40 11.37 -25.68
CA LEU A 199 -14.26 10.48 -24.90
C LEU A 199 -15.60 10.32 -25.62
N VAL A 200 -15.81 9.15 -26.23
CA VAL A 200 -16.98 8.88 -27.07
C VAL A 200 -18.12 8.17 -26.34
N ALA A 201 -17.85 7.58 -25.18
CA ALA A 201 -18.84 7.03 -24.26
C ALA A 201 -18.34 7.16 -22.82
N ASP A 202 -19.27 7.35 -21.88
CA ASP A 202 -18.98 7.51 -20.44
C ASP A 202 -20.11 6.87 -19.65
N GLU A 203 -19.91 5.64 -19.21
CA GLU A 203 -20.89 4.81 -18.52
C GLU A 203 -20.43 4.49 -17.10
N THR A 204 -21.38 4.23 -16.22
CA THR A 204 -21.11 3.87 -14.82
C THR A 204 -21.73 2.52 -14.50
N TYR A 205 -21.04 1.74 -13.66
CA TYR A 205 -21.54 0.46 -13.12
C TYR A 205 -21.36 0.42 -11.60
N GLY A 206 -22.18 -0.40 -10.92
CA GLY A 206 -22.14 -0.58 -9.49
C GLY A 206 -21.02 -1.53 -9.07
N ALA A 207 -20.32 -1.22 -7.97
CA ALA A 207 -19.24 -2.07 -7.43
C ALA A 207 -19.69 -3.52 -7.09
N LYS A 208 -21.01 -3.74 -6.94
CA LYS A 208 -21.61 -5.05 -6.64
C LYS A 208 -22.40 -5.62 -7.82
N ASP A 209 -22.37 -4.99 -8.98
CA ASP A 209 -23.08 -5.48 -10.15
C ASP A 209 -22.48 -6.82 -10.60
N THR A 210 -23.35 -7.78 -10.86
CA THR A 210 -22.99 -9.09 -11.40
C THR A 210 -23.20 -9.18 -12.90
N ASP A 211 -23.86 -8.17 -13.49
CA ASP A 211 -24.13 -8.01 -14.91
C ASP A 211 -24.07 -6.53 -15.30
N VAL A 212 -23.24 -6.21 -16.28
CA VAL A 212 -23.05 -4.87 -16.86
C VAL A 212 -23.31 -4.86 -18.38
N THR A 213 -24.09 -5.82 -18.86
CA THR A 213 -24.40 -5.99 -20.27
C THR A 213 -25.06 -4.74 -20.89
N ALA A 214 -25.91 -4.04 -20.11
CA ALA A 214 -26.58 -2.83 -20.58
C ALA A 214 -25.60 -1.71 -20.94
N GLN A 215 -24.62 -1.43 -20.04
CA GLN A 215 -23.58 -0.42 -20.26
C GLN A 215 -22.66 -0.82 -21.43
N LEU A 216 -22.23 -2.07 -21.45
CA LEU A 216 -21.34 -2.59 -22.50
C LEU A 216 -22.04 -2.64 -23.88
N THR A 217 -23.36 -2.85 -23.94
CA THR A 217 -24.11 -2.79 -25.17
C THR A 217 -24.09 -1.38 -25.79
N LYS A 218 -24.18 -0.34 -24.98
CA LYS A 218 -24.02 1.05 -25.45
C LYS A 218 -22.63 1.28 -26.04
N VAL A 219 -21.59 0.79 -25.37
CA VAL A 219 -20.19 0.87 -25.83
C VAL A 219 -20.05 0.09 -27.16
N LYS A 220 -20.57 -1.16 -27.25
CA LYS A 220 -20.51 -1.99 -28.44
C LYS A 220 -21.16 -1.32 -29.66
N ASN A 221 -22.28 -0.65 -29.43
CA ASN A 221 -23.04 0.01 -30.51
C ASN A 221 -22.46 1.39 -30.89
N ASN A 222 -21.45 1.87 -30.18
CA ASN A 222 -20.76 3.12 -30.50
C ASN A 222 -19.64 2.86 -31.52
N ALA A 223 -19.97 3.05 -32.81
CA ALA A 223 -19.02 2.81 -33.91
C ALA A 223 -17.77 3.72 -33.86
N ALA A 224 -17.77 4.80 -33.07
CA ALA A 224 -16.63 5.67 -32.95
C ALA A 224 -15.59 5.14 -31.92
N ALA A 225 -15.97 4.24 -31.01
CA ALA A 225 -15.06 3.73 -29.98
C ALA A 225 -13.91 2.93 -30.58
N GLN A 226 -12.69 3.23 -30.17
CA GLN A 226 -11.47 2.54 -30.60
C GLN A 226 -10.81 1.76 -29.47
N ALA A 227 -11.10 2.11 -28.23
CA ALA A 227 -10.63 1.43 -27.02
C ALA A 227 -11.65 1.59 -25.90
N VAL A 228 -11.55 0.72 -24.89
CA VAL A 228 -12.38 0.78 -23.69
C VAL A 228 -11.46 0.82 -22.47
N LEU A 229 -11.69 1.75 -21.55
CA LEU A 229 -11.06 1.80 -20.23
C LEU A 229 -12.10 1.50 -19.16
N VAL A 230 -11.82 0.53 -18.32
CA VAL A 230 -12.61 0.22 -17.12
C VAL A 230 -11.88 0.78 -15.90
N PHE A 231 -12.51 1.71 -15.19
CA PHE A 231 -11.93 2.32 -14.01
C PHE A 231 -12.69 1.87 -12.75
N GLY A 232 -12.11 0.93 -12.03
CA GLY A 232 -12.69 0.33 -10.85
C GLY A 232 -11.66 -0.47 -10.07
N LEU A 233 -12.08 -1.05 -8.99
CA LEU A 233 -11.27 -1.93 -8.13
C LEU A 233 -12.11 -3.14 -7.69
N GLY A 234 -11.46 -4.10 -7.06
CA GLY A 234 -12.18 -5.24 -6.53
C GLY A 234 -12.59 -6.25 -7.60
N GLN A 235 -13.72 -6.90 -7.36
CA GLN A 235 -14.25 -7.96 -8.24
C GLN A 235 -15.02 -7.42 -9.46
N GLY A 236 -15.58 -6.21 -9.36
CA GLY A 236 -16.38 -5.58 -10.40
C GLY A 236 -15.71 -5.57 -11.78
N PRO A 237 -14.47 -5.10 -11.93
CA PRO A 237 -13.74 -5.10 -13.20
C PRO A 237 -13.59 -6.48 -13.86
N ALA A 238 -13.50 -7.57 -13.08
CA ALA A 238 -13.48 -8.92 -13.64
C ALA A 238 -14.85 -9.32 -14.21
N VAL A 239 -15.95 -8.90 -13.59
CA VAL A 239 -17.31 -9.06 -14.13
C VAL A 239 -17.44 -8.30 -15.44
N VAL A 240 -17.01 -7.03 -15.47
CA VAL A 240 -17.01 -6.21 -16.70
C VAL A 240 -16.23 -6.92 -17.81
N THR A 241 -15.04 -7.44 -17.50
CA THR A 241 -14.17 -8.14 -18.47
C THR A 241 -14.86 -9.39 -19.06
N LYS A 242 -15.53 -10.20 -18.22
CA LYS A 242 -16.29 -11.36 -18.68
C LYS A 242 -17.44 -10.97 -19.59
N ASN A 243 -18.29 -10.03 -19.18
CA ASN A 243 -19.41 -9.56 -19.97
C ASN A 243 -18.94 -8.92 -21.29
N TYR A 244 -17.81 -8.21 -21.26
CA TYR A 244 -17.16 -7.63 -22.44
C TYR A 244 -16.87 -8.68 -23.52
N ARG A 245 -16.24 -9.81 -23.13
CA ARG A 245 -15.93 -10.91 -24.05
C ARG A 245 -17.19 -11.68 -24.47
N GLN A 246 -18.13 -11.91 -23.57
CA GLN A 246 -19.40 -12.57 -23.86
C GLN A 246 -20.21 -11.81 -24.93
N LEU A 247 -20.17 -10.48 -24.90
CA LEU A 247 -20.79 -9.63 -25.92
C LEU A 247 -20.03 -9.61 -27.26
N GLY A 248 -18.86 -10.26 -27.35
CA GLY A 248 -18.03 -10.28 -28.57
C GLY A 248 -17.42 -8.92 -28.91
N ILE A 249 -17.18 -8.05 -27.91
CA ILE A 249 -16.49 -6.78 -28.13
C ILE A 249 -15.01 -7.07 -28.33
N SER A 250 -14.44 -6.62 -29.45
CA SER A 250 -13.05 -6.90 -29.86
C SER A 250 -12.13 -5.69 -29.75
N LEU A 251 -12.62 -4.55 -29.28
CA LEU A 251 -11.79 -3.35 -29.06
C LEU A 251 -10.69 -3.63 -28.03
N PRO A 252 -9.55 -2.93 -28.06
CA PRO A 252 -8.58 -2.95 -26.97
C PRO A 252 -9.23 -2.61 -25.63
N LEU A 253 -9.03 -3.49 -24.64
CA LEU A 253 -9.55 -3.32 -23.29
C LEU A 253 -8.42 -2.94 -22.34
N TYR A 254 -8.57 -1.79 -21.68
CA TYR A 254 -7.71 -1.32 -20.61
C TYR A 254 -8.44 -1.42 -19.28
N GLN A 255 -7.68 -1.71 -18.23
CA GLN A 255 -8.13 -1.63 -16.83
C GLN A 255 -7.34 -0.56 -16.09
N SER A 256 -7.90 -0.06 -15.00
CA SER A 256 -7.14 0.74 -14.04
C SER A 256 -6.15 -0.13 -13.25
N HIS A 257 -5.21 0.50 -12.55
CA HIS A 257 -4.28 -0.19 -11.64
C HIS A 257 -4.98 -0.82 -10.41
N GLY A 258 -6.26 -0.54 -10.21
CA GLY A 258 -7.07 -1.12 -9.12
C GLY A 258 -7.28 -2.64 -9.22
N VAL A 259 -6.75 -3.30 -10.28
CA VAL A 259 -6.82 -4.75 -10.48
C VAL A 259 -5.45 -5.41 -10.69
N ALA A 260 -4.35 -4.73 -10.36
CA ALA A 260 -2.99 -5.21 -10.58
C ALA A 260 -2.60 -6.37 -9.64
N SER A 261 -3.27 -7.51 -9.81
CA SER A 261 -3.03 -8.76 -9.08
C SER A 261 -3.40 -9.98 -9.92
N LYS A 262 -2.83 -11.13 -9.61
CA LYS A 262 -3.20 -12.42 -10.24
C LYS A 262 -4.65 -12.83 -9.93
N GLU A 263 -5.22 -12.33 -8.82
CA GLU A 263 -6.63 -12.56 -8.49
C GLU A 263 -7.56 -12.06 -9.59
N TYR A 264 -7.29 -10.89 -10.16
CA TYR A 264 -8.05 -10.38 -11.29
C TYR A 264 -8.02 -11.35 -12.49
N ILE A 265 -6.81 -11.84 -12.83
CA ILE A 265 -6.64 -12.78 -13.95
C ILE A 265 -7.43 -14.06 -13.65
N ARG A 266 -7.35 -14.59 -12.43
CA ARG A 266 -8.07 -15.80 -12.02
C ARG A 266 -9.58 -15.59 -12.07
N LEU A 267 -10.09 -14.47 -11.59
CA LEU A 267 -11.52 -14.14 -11.62
C LEU A 267 -12.04 -13.93 -13.04
N ALA A 268 -11.31 -13.24 -13.89
CA ALA A 268 -11.71 -13.00 -15.27
C ALA A 268 -11.50 -14.23 -16.16
N GLY A 269 -10.57 -15.13 -15.77
CA GLY A 269 -10.22 -16.31 -16.54
C GLY A 269 -9.69 -15.96 -17.93
N GLY A 270 -10.01 -16.76 -18.93
CA GLY A 270 -9.59 -16.51 -20.32
C GLY A 270 -10.09 -15.17 -20.93
N ALA A 271 -11.07 -14.54 -20.29
CA ALA A 271 -11.55 -13.21 -20.71
C ALA A 271 -10.50 -12.11 -20.47
N ALA A 272 -9.55 -12.33 -19.55
CA ALA A 272 -8.48 -11.36 -19.26
C ALA A 272 -7.41 -11.28 -20.35
N GLU A 273 -7.30 -12.28 -21.24
CA GLU A 273 -6.24 -12.31 -22.25
C GLU A 273 -6.23 -11.05 -23.13
N GLY A 274 -5.05 -10.43 -23.25
CA GLY A 274 -4.85 -9.19 -24.02
C GLY A 274 -5.32 -7.91 -23.30
N VAL A 275 -5.82 -8.00 -22.07
CA VAL A 275 -6.16 -6.81 -21.26
C VAL A 275 -4.87 -6.11 -20.84
N ARG A 276 -4.83 -4.78 -21.01
CA ARG A 276 -3.71 -3.93 -20.58
C ARG A 276 -4.06 -3.06 -19.38
N LEU A 277 -3.09 -2.82 -18.52
CA LEU A 277 -3.23 -1.87 -17.42
C LEU A 277 -1.87 -1.31 -16.96
N PRO A 278 -1.86 -0.12 -16.38
CA PRO A 278 -0.66 0.38 -15.70
C PRO A 278 -0.50 -0.33 -14.34
N ALA A 279 0.71 -0.72 -14.01
CA ALA A 279 1.03 -1.38 -12.75
C ALA A 279 2.44 -1.03 -12.26
N ALA A 280 2.68 -1.15 -10.94
CA ALA A 280 4.03 -1.11 -10.39
C ALA A 280 4.87 -2.27 -10.93
N GLY A 281 6.20 -2.09 -11.02
CA GLY A 281 7.13 -3.10 -11.49
C GLY A 281 7.09 -4.43 -10.73
N LEU A 282 6.52 -4.43 -9.53
CA LEU A 282 6.40 -5.60 -8.67
C LEU A 282 5.71 -6.80 -9.34
N VAL A 283 4.63 -6.57 -10.11
CA VAL A 283 3.89 -7.69 -10.77
C VAL A 283 4.64 -8.30 -11.96
N VAL A 284 5.71 -7.65 -12.41
CA VAL A 284 6.61 -8.11 -13.48
C VAL A 284 8.07 -8.14 -13.02
N ALA A 285 8.31 -8.34 -11.73
CA ALA A 285 9.64 -8.28 -11.10
C ALA A 285 10.72 -9.07 -11.86
N ALA A 286 10.40 -10.28 -12.36
CA ALA A 286 11.34 -11.09 -13.13
C ALA A 286 11.72 -10.48 -14.48
N GLN A 287 10.86 -9.63 -15.06
CA GLN A 287 11.01 -9.05 -16.40
C GLN A 287 11.67 -7.66 -16.39
N LEU A 288 11.87 -7.04 -15.21
CA LEU A 288 12.61 -5.79 -15.08
C LEU A 288 14.08 -5.99 -15.48
N ALA A 289 14.67 -4.97 -16.10
CA ALA A 289 16.09 -5.00 -16.41
C ALA A 289 16.94 -5.09 -15.14
N ASP A 290 18.11 -5.69 -15.23
CA ASP A 290 19.04 -5.79 -14.08
C ASP A 290 19.55 -4.41 -13.62
N SER A 291 19.54 -3.42 -14.51
CA SER A 291 19.86 -2.03 -14.21
C SER A 291 18.71 -1.25 -13.54
N ASP A 292 17.52 -1.82 -13.45
CA ASP A 292 16.38 -1.17 -12.81
C ASP A 292 16.62 -1.07 -11.30
N PRO A 293 16.55 0.13 -10.70
CA PRO A 293 16.80 0.31 -9.28
C PRO A 293 15.85 -0.50 -8.39
N GLN A 294 14.65 -0.80 -8.87
CA GLN A 294 13.65 -1.58 -8.13
C GLN A 294 13.90 -3.09 -8.18
N LYS A 295 14.67 -3.59 -9.19
CA LYS A 295 14.84 -5.04 -9.44
C LYS A 295 15.16 -5.83 -8.17
N LYS A 296 16.08 -5.32 -7.35
CA LYS A 296 16.47 -6.00 -6.11
C LYS A 296 15.32 -6.06 -5.11
N VAL A 297 14.72 -4.91 -4.79
CA VAL A 297 13.67 -4.84 -3.75
C VAL A 297 12.43 -5.64 -4.14
N VAL A 298 11.98 -5.56 -5.40
CA VAL A 298 10.79 -6.31 -5.84
C VAL A 298 11.05 -7.81 -5.87
N THR A 299 12.26 -8.26 -6.25
CA THR A 299 12.61 -9.69 -6.25
C THR A 299 12.70 -10.24 -4.83
N GLU A 300 13.35 -9.53 -3.91
CA GLU A 300 13.47 -9.93 -2.52
C GLU A 300 12.09 -9.93 -1.83
N PHE A 301 11.28 -8.92 -2.06
CA PHE A 301 9.94 -8.81 -1.50
C PHE A 301 9.02 -9.95 -2.02
N THR A 302 9.01 -10.19 -3.33
CA THR A 302 8.25 -11.29 -3.95
C THR A 302 8.60 -12.61 -3.31
N LYS A 303 9.90 -12.93 -3.21
CA LYS A 303 10.35 -14.18 -2.60
C LYS A 303 9.86 -14.30 -1.15
N VAL A 304 10.03 -13.26 -0.34
CA VAL A 304 9.61 -13.28 1.07
C VAL A 304 8.10 -13.48 1.20
N TYR A 305 7.32 -12.78 0.37
CA TYR A 305 5.86 -12.87 0.39
C TYR A 305 5.37 -14.27 -0.01
N GLU A 306 5.85 -14.78 -1.13
CA GLU A 306 5.44 -16.08 -1.67
C GLU A 306 5.86 -17.24 -0.78
N ASP A 307 7.08 -17.20 -0.21
CA ASP A 307 7.55 -18.18 0.76
C ASP A 307 6.70 -18.17 2.05
N SER A 308 6.21 -16.99 2.47
CA SER A 308 5.45 -16.86 3.72
C SER A 308 3.99 -17.25 3.59
N PHE A 309 3.37 -17.00 2.43
CA PHE A 309 1.91 -17.12 2.26
C PHE A 309 1.50 -18.16 1.22
N SER A 310 2.45 -18.77 0.50
CA SER A 310 2.17 -19.70 -0.61
C SER A 310 1.16 -19.13 -1.62
N SER A 311 1.24 -17.82 -1.85
CA SER A 311 0.37 -17.08 -2.75
C SER A 311 1.17 -16.03 -3.52
N GLU A 312 0.74 -15.75 -4.75
CA GLU A 312 1.41 -14.80 -5.63
C GLU A 312 1.30 -13.36 -5.09
N VAL A 313 2.37 -12.59 -5.29
CA VAL A 313 2.45 -11.19 -4.86
C VAL A 313 1.51 -10.28 -5.65
N SER A 314 1.07 -9.21 -5.03
CA SER A 314 0.27 -8.14 -5.67
C SER A 314 0.86 -6.76 -5.39
N THR A 315 0.50 -5.75 -6.21
CA THR A 315 0.90 -4.37 -5.93
C THR A 315 0.38 -3.87 -4.58
N PHE A 316 -0.76 -4.38 -4.12
CA PHE A 316 -1.36 -4.00 -2.84
C PHE A 316 -0.50 -4.42 -1.65
N ALA A 317 0.03 -5.64 -1.68
CA ALA A 317 1.04 -6.11 -0.73
C ALA A 317 2.26 -5.16 -0.71
N GLY A 318 2.74 -4.78 -1.89
CA GLY A 318 3.85 -3.85 -2.05
C GLY A 318 3.58 -2.47 -1.46
N HIS A 319 2.40 -1.91 -1.66
CA HIS A 319 2.03 -0.60 -1.11
C HIS A 319 2.05 -0.59 0.43
N ALA A 320 1.57 -1.66 1.06
CA ALA A 320 1.62 -1.81 2.51
C ALA A 320 3.05 -1.94 3.04
N TYR A 321 3.89 -2.70 2.34
CA TYR A 321 5.32 -2.80 2.63
C TYR A 321 5.99 -1.42 2.58
N ASP A 322 5.85 -0.71 1.47
CA ASP A 322 6.44 0.61 1.29
C ASP A 322 5.96 1.60 2.37
N GLY A 323 4.66 1.60 2.67
CA GLY A 323 4.08 2.45 3.71
C GLY A 323 4.64 2.20 5.10
N LEU A 324 4.76 0.92 5.49
CA LEU A 324 5.35 0.54 6.78
C LEU A 324 6.84 0.91 6.83
N MET A 325 7.60 0.60 5.79
CA MET A 325 9.04 0.86 5.77
C MET A 325 9.36 2.36 5.77
N ILE A 326 8.61 3.18 5.03
CA ILE A 326 8.72 4.64 5.04
C ILE A 326 8.40 5.19 6.44
N ALA A 327 7.31 4.70 7.09
CA ALA A 327 6.94 5.13 8.43
C ALA A 327 8.05 4.81 9.45
N LEU A 328 8.59 3.60 9.44
CA LEU A 328 9.60 3.16 10.40
C LEU A 328 10.98 3.81 10.16
N ASP A 329 11.37 4.02 8.89
CA ASP A 329 12.55 4.81 8.55
C ASP A 329 12.40 6.27 9.02
N ALA A 330 11.21 6.86 8.86
CA ALA A 330 10.92 8.19 9.36
C ALA A 330 11.00 8.27 10.90
N VAL A 331 10.53 7.25 11.64
CA VAL A 331 10.71 7.17 13.11
C VAL A 331 12.19 7.20 13.47
N LYS A 332 13.03 6.45 12.75
CA LYS A 332 14.47 6.42 12.95
C LYS A 332 15.10 7.80 12.69
N ARG A 333 14.74 8.46 11.58
CA ARG A 333 15.25 9.81 11.22
C ARG A 333 14.76 10.89 12.18
N ALA A 334 13.52 10.81 12.66
CA ALA A 334 12.95 11.73 13.64
C ALA A 334 13.54 11.55 15.06
N GLY A 335 14.25 10.45 15.33
CA GLY A 335 14.76 10.10 16.63
C GLY A 335 13.67 9.73 17.64
N GLY A 336 12.48 9.35 17.20
CA GLY A 336 11.35 8.97 18.05
C GLY A 336 10.01 9.10 17.38
N THR A 337 8.95 9.11 18.20
CA THR A 337 7.55 9.07 17.75
C THR A 337 6.78 10.38 18.04
N ASP A 338 7.48 11.52 18.27
CA ASP A 338 6.81 12.81 18.25
C ASP A 338 6.13 13.01 16.91
N LYS A 339 4.82 13.21 16.94
CA LYS A 339 3.98 13.19 15.73
C LYS A 339 4.36 14.25 14.70
N ALA A 340 4.76 15.45 15.15
CA ALA A 340 5.16 16.53 14.25
C ALA A 340 6.51 16.23 13.59
N LYS A 341 7.49 15.79 14.36
CA LYS A 341 8.80 15.39 13.83
C LYS A 341 8.70 14.19 12.92
N LEU A 342 7.84 13.22 13.27
CA LEU A 342 7.59 12.03 12.44
C LEU A 342 6.94 12.42 11.10
N ARG A 343 5.91 13.27 11.13
CA ARG A 343 5.28 13.81 9.94
C ARG A 343 6.30 14.51 9.04
N ASP A 344 7.13 15.39 9.61
CA ASP A 344 8.17 16.10 8.86
C ASP A 344 9.23 15.14 8.29
N ALA A 345 9.58 14.09 9.04
CA ALA A 345 10.48 13.06 8.57
C ALA A 345 9.89 12.23 7.41
N ILE A 346 8.57 11.95 7.40
CA ILE A 346 7.90 11.30 6.28
C ILE A 346 7.96 12.21 5.05
N GLU A 347 7.62 13.50 5.17
CA GLU A 347 7.68 14.48 4.08
C GLU A 347 9.08 14.64 3.49
N GLN A 348 10.11 14.41 4.29
CA GLN A 348 11.51 14.48 3.88
C GLN A 348 12.07 13.16 3.31
N THR A 349 11.24 12.18 3.02
CA THR A 349 11.66 10.93 2.36
C THR A 349 12.26 11.24 0.99
N LYS A 350 13.53 10.84 0.75
CA LYS A 350 14.25 11.07 -0.51
C LYS A 350 14.91 9.80 -1.00
N GLY A 351 14.63 9.45 -2.27
CA GLY A 351 15.29 8.34 -2.95
C GLY A 351 15.01 6.97 -2.29
N TYR A 352 13.88 6.82 -1.59
CA TYR A 352 13.47 5.52 -1.08
C TYR A 352 13.09 4.62 -2.27
N VAL A 353 13.86 3.57 -2.49
CA VAL A 353 13.58 2.58 -3.53
C VAL A 353 12.65 1.53 -2.94
N GLY A 354 11.37 1.65 -3.27
CA GLY A 354 10.30 0.76 -2.84
C GLY A 354 9.80 -0.17 -3.93
N THR A 355 8.78 -0.93 -3.61
CA THR A 355 8.11 -1.84 -4.56
C THR A 355 7.25 -1.11 -5.59
N GLY A 356 6.78 0.11 -5.25
CA GLY A 356 6.00 0.97 -6.13
C GLY A 356 6.84 1.89 -7.01
N GLY A 357 8.14 2.08 -6.70
CA GLY A 357 9.01 3.02 -7.40
C GLY A 357 10.02 3.65 -6.47
N THR A 358 10.77 4.62 -6.99
CA THR A 358 11.64 5.46 -6.16
C THR A 358 10.85 6.66 -5.66
N VAL A 359 10.68 6.74 -4.33
CA VAL A 359 9.88 7.77 -3.67
C VAL A 359 10.74 8.95 -3.25
N THR A 360 10.34 10.16 -3.64
CA THR A 360 10.92 11.42 -3.17
C THR A 360 9.79 12.39 -2.85
N MET A 361 9.42 12.46 -1.58
CA MET A 361 8.36 13.34 -1.09
C MET A 361 8.84 14.77 -0.86
N SER A 362 7.91 15.69 -0.75
CA SER A 362 8.15 17.10 -0.44
C SER A 362 6.89 17.75 0.14
N ALA A 363 6.99 18.99 0.63
CA ALA A 363 5.84 19.76 1.11
C ALA A 363 4.75 20.02 0.05
N LYS A 364 5.04 19.73 -1.23
CA LYS A 364 4.07 19.86 -2.33
C LYS A 364 3.66 18.53 -2.94
N ASP A 365 4.32 17.45 -2.56
CA ASP A 365 4.07 16.11 -3.08
C ASP A 365 4.22 15.08 -1.95
N HIS A 366 3.09 14.60 -1.44
CA HIS A 366 3.01 13.61 -0.37
C HIS A 366 2.91 12.17 -0.89
N MET A 367 3.24 11.91 -2.14
CA MET A 367 3.38 10.59 -2.74
C MET A 367 4.82 10.35 -3.21
N GLY A 368 5.40 11.29 -3.94
CA GLY A 368 6.81 11.27 -4.35
C GLY A 368 7.15 10.29 -5.47
N LEU A 369 6.16 9.69 -6.15
CA LEU A 369 6.37 8.82 -7.31
C LEU A 369 6.25 9.60 -8.62
N THR A 370 7.05 9.21 -9.61
CA THR A 370 6.96 9.74 -10.98
C THR A 370 6.24 8.73 -11.89
N LEU A 371 5.78 9.20 -13.05
CA LEU A 371 5.07 8.36 -14.02
C LEU A 371 5.93 7.20 -14.55
N ASP A 372 7.26 7.35 -14.56
CA ASP A 372 8.21 6.33 -15.03
C ASP A 372 8.20 5.06 -14.17
N ALA A 373 7.86 5.19 -12.88
CA ALA A 373 7.72 4.06 -11.98
C ALA A 373 6.49 3.19 -12.29
N PHE A 374 5.62 3.64 -13.19
CA PHE A 374 4.38 2.98 -13.55
C PHE A 374 4.50 2.37 -14.95
N HIS A 375 4.52 1.03 -15.01
CA HIS A 375 4.70 0.27 -16.24
C HIS A 375 3.35 -0.09 -16.87
N MET A 376 3.29 -0.14 -18.21
CA MET A 376 2.17 -0.78 -18.90
C MET A 376 2.42 -2.29 -18.92
N VAL A 377 1.43 -3.07 -18.44
CA VAL A 377 1.47 -4.53 -18.50
C VAL A 377 0.27 -5.05 -19.28
N GLU A 378 0.40 -6.26 -19.82
CA GLU A 378 -0.64 -6.95 -20.59
C GLU A 378 -0.80 -8.38 -20.05
N VAL A 379 -2.02 -8.88 -20.00
CA VAL A 379 -2.24 -10.30 -19.69
C VAL A 379 -1.90 -11.14 -20.93
N LYS A 380 -0.92 -12.03 -20.79
CA LYS A 380 -0.48 -12.98 -21.81
C LYS A 380 -0.35 -14.38 -21.22
N GLN A 381 -1.05 -15.33 -21.82
CA GLN A 381 -1.04 -16.73 -21.37
C GLN A 381 -1.38 -16.87 -19.86
N GLY A 382 -2.32 -16.05 -19.40
CA GLY A 382 -2.77 -16.04 -18.01
C GLY A 382 -1.79 -15.41 -17.01
N ASP A 383 -0.78 -14.68 -17.47
CA ASP A 383 0.19 -13.99 -16.63
C ASP A 383 0.41 -12.53 -17.06
N TRP A 384 1.04 -11.74 -16.19
CA TRP A 384 1.46 -10.38 -16.49
C TRP A 384 2.70 -10.36 -17.38
N ALA A 385 2.64 -9.63 -18.48
CA ALA A 385 3.77 -9.38 -19.36
C ALA A 385 4.03 -7.87 -19.46
N LEU A 386 5.30 -7.46 -19.34
CA LEU A 386 5.71 -6.08 -19.53
C LEU A 386 5.51 -5.69 -21.00
N VAL A 387 4.79 -4.60 -21.24
CA VAL A 387 4.65 -4.01 -22.59
C VAL A 387 5.92 -3.17 -22.86
N LYS A 388 6.61 -3.52 -23.94
CA LYS A 388 7.84 -2.84 -24.39
C LYS A 388 7.56 -1.66 -25.31
#